data_2b2941cad0cd0174b934028c5c9eaa6f
#
_entry.id   2b2941cad0cd0174b934028c5c9eaa6f
#
_cell.length_a   1.000
_cell.length_b   1.000
_cell.length_c   1.000
_cell.angle_alpha   90.00
_cell.angle_beta   90.00
_cell.angle_gamma   90.00
#
_symmetry.space_group_name_H-M   'P 1'
#
loop_
_entity.id
_entity.type
_entity.pdbx_description
1 polymer ?
#
loop_
_entity_poly.entity_id
_entity_poly.type
_entity_poly.pdbx_seq_one_letter_code
_entity_poly.pdbx_strand_id
1 'polypeptide(L)'
;MALILNNPNSQVQSNLISVRPSDATQTDMEFAHFMRLAESWLNDASEADRQLFRKCNGTEMEHIALKALKDVAPQTSFCVDNIKLVSGLHFPDIQAAGHFGVEVKSTKSDSWTSTGSSIVESTRIPDVSRIYMLFAKLGGEKPEFRCRPYEQCLSNIAVTHAPRYLIDMNLADNGEKNIFEKMSVDYDTFRLLEEKEKINSVRKYYMHANRTKGKYEMPWWMGDANTEVSSSTVSYTHLTLP
;
A
#
# COMPACT_ATOMS: atom_id res chain seq x y z
N MET A 1 23.40 45.06 -23.21
CA MET A 1 23.40 43.65 -23.62
C MET A 1 23.39 42.80 -22.35
N ALA A 2 22.21 42.39 -21.88
CA ALA A 2 22.04 41.67 -20.62
C ALA A 2 21.98 40.17 -20.92
N LEU A 3 22.90 39.40 -20.36
CA LEU A 3 22.96 37.96 -20.40
C LEU A 3 21.87 37.40 -19.49
N ILE A 4 20.83 36.80 -20.08
CA ILE A 4 19.83 36.01 -19.35
C ILE A 4 20.46 34.65 -19.06
N LEU A 5 20.82 34.43 -17.80
CA LEU A 5 21.21 33.12 -17.28
C LEU A 5 19.95 32.23 -17.21
N ASN A 6 19.81 31.36 -18.18
CA ASN A 6 18.82 30.30 -18.12
C ASN A 6 19.17 29.32 -16.97
N ASN A 7 18.40 29.35 -15.92
CA ASN A 7 18.53 28.42 -14.79
C ASN A 7 17.89 27.07 -15.20
N PRO A 8 18.66 25.98 -15.33
CA PRO A 8 18.16 24.67 -15.73
C PRO A 8 17.09 24.09 -14.76
N ASN A 9 17.07 24.55 -13.50
CA ASN A 9 16.08 24.14 -12.52
C ASN A 9 14.66 24.72 -12.78
N SER A 10 14.53 25.82 -13.50
CA SER A 10 13.21 26.39 -13.79
C SER A 10 12.45 25.62 -14.87
N GLN A 11 13.17 24.99 -15.80
CA GLN A 11 12.53 24.15 -16.84
C GLN A 11 12.06 22.79 -16.26
N VAL A 12 12.80 22.23 -15.32
CA VAL A 12 12.41 20.96 -14.66
C VAL A 12 11.15 21.19 -13.79
N GLN A 13 11.08 22.33 -13.08
CA GLN A 13 9.89 22.66 -12.30
C GLN A 13 8.66 22.97 -13.15
N SER A 14 8.83 23.64 -14.31
CA SER A 14 7.70 23.91 -15.21
C SER A 14 7.17 22.63 -15.86
N ASN A 15 8.01 21.67 -16.18
CA ASN A 15 7.60 20.38 -16.72
C ASN A 15 6.88 19.52 -15.68
N LEU A 16 7.27 19.59 -14.40
CA LEU A 16 6.56 18.90 -13.29
C LEU A 16 5.19 19.52 -13.01
N ILE A 17 4.99 20.81 -13.28
CA ILE A 17 3.71 21.52 -13.09
C ILE A 17 2.77 21.31 -14.28
N SER A 18 3.30 21.14 -15.51
CA SER A 18 2.50 21.00 -16.72
C SER A 18 1.91 19.59 -16.93
N VAL A 19 2.39 18.59 -16.21
CA VAL A 19 1.91 17.18 -16.31
C VAL A 19 0.80 16.87 -15.29
N ARG A 20 0.19 17.86 -14.67
CA ARG A 20 -0.94 17.71 -13.73
C ARG A 20 -2.12 18.57 -14.20
N PRO A 21 -3.30 18.10 -14.29
CA PRO A 21 -4.16 17.10 -13.62
C PRO A 21 -5.05 16.25 -14.53
N SER A 22 -5.14 16.49 -15.87
CA SER A 22 -6.06 15.74 -16.71
C SER A 22 -5.55 14.33 -17.03
N ASP A 23 -4.28 14.21 -17.39
CA ASP A 23 -3.71 12.92 -17.83
C ASP A 23 -3.50 11.93 -16.67
N ALA A 24 -3.12 12.44 -15.50
CA ALA A 24 -2.99 11.60 -14.30
C ALA A 24 -4.35 11.02 -13.85
N THR A 25 -5.41 11.82 -13.88
CA THR A 25 -6.74 11.37 -13.46
C THR A 25 -7.33 10.35 -14.43
N GLN A 26 -7.17 10.55 -15.73
CA GLN A 26 -7.63 9.61 -16.74
C GLN A 26 -6.86 8.30 -16.65
N THR A 27 -5.56 8.33 -16.47
CA THR A 27 -4.72 7.14 -16.32
C THR A 27 -5.04 6.38 -15.01
N ASP A 28 -5.34 7.06 -13.92
CA ASP A 28 -5.79 6.43 -12.66
C ASP A 28 -7.14 5.70 -12.86
N MET A 29 -8.06 6.26 -13.64
CA MET A 29 -9.32 5.59 -13.98
C MET A 29 -9.12 4.37 -14.89
N GLU A 30 -8.20 4.44 -15.85
CA GLU A 30 -7.83 3.31 -16.69
C GLU A 30 -7.19 2.20 -15.85
N PHE A 31 -6.31 2.56 -14.90
CA PHE A 31 -5.73 1.57 -14.00
C PHE A 31 -6.76 0.94 -13.07
N ALA A 32 -7.71 1.73 -12.55
CA ALA A 32 -8.83 1.19 -11.79
C ALA A 32 -9.69 0.22 -12.62
N HIS A 33 -9.90 0.50 -13.90
CA HIS A 33 -10.60 -0.42 -14.81
C HIS A 33 -9.77 -1.70 -15.03
N PHE A 34 -8.48 -1.58 -15.30
CA PHE A 34 -7.56 -2.69 -15.45
C PHE A 34 -7.57 -3.63 -14.22
N MET A 35 -7.54 -3.06 -13.01
CA MET A 35 -7.60 -3.83 -11.77
C MET A 35 -8.96 -4.53 -11.56
N ARG A 36 -10.08 -3.93 -12.01
CA ARG A 36 -11.39 -4.62 -11.99
C ARG A 36 -11.44 -5.81 -12.94
N LEU A 37 -10.82 -5.71 -14.12
CA LEU A 37 -10.71 -6.85 -15.04
C LEU A 37 -9.88 -7.98 -14.43
N ALA A 38 -8.77 -7.65 -13.76
CA ALA A 38 -7.94 -8.63 -13.06
C ALA A 38 -8.70 -9.30 -11.90
N GLU A 39 -9.48 -8.53 -11.14
CA GLU A 39 -10.35 -9.05 -10.07
C GLU A 39 -11.38 -10.04 -10.62
N SER A 40 -12.05 -9.68 -11.72
CA SER A 40 -13.01 -10.59 -12.38
C SER A 40 -12.34 -11.86 -12.87
N TRP A 41 -11.22 -11.73 -13.57
CA TRP A 41 -10.44 -12.88 -14.07
C TRP A 41 -10.05 -13.85 -12.94
N LEU A 42 -9.57 -13.32 -11.81
CA LEU A 42 -9.17 -14.13 -10.66
C LEU A 42 -10.36 -14.84 -10.00
N ASN A 43 -11.49 -14.16 -9.87
CA ASN A 43 -12.69 -14.76 -9.31
C ASN A 43 -13.22 -15.89 -10.22
N ASP A 44 -13.26 -15.68 -11.54
CA ASP A 44 -13.69 -16.70 -12.51
C ASP A 44 -12.73 -17.89 -12.52
N ALA A 45 -11.42 -17.66 -12.50
CA ALA A 45 -10.41 -18.71 -12.44
C ALA A 45 -10.51 -19.52 -11.13
N SER A 46 -10.80 -18.86 -10.02
CA SER A 46 -10.96 -19.53 -8.73
C SER A 46 -12.22 -20.38 -8.64
N GLU A 47 -13.30 -19.99 -9.32
CA GLU A 47 -14.49 -20.84 -9.44
C GLU A 47 -14.19 -22.11 -10.26
N ALA A 48 -13.35 -22.02 -11.29
CA ALA A 48 -12.96 -23.16 -12.11
C ALA A 48 -12.07 -24.18 -11.37
N ASP A 49 -11.15 -23.71 -10.51
CA ASP A 49 -10.28 -24.57 -9.70
C ASP A 49 -10.05 -24.04 -8.28
N ARG A 50 -11.04 -24.19 -7.41
CA ARG A 50 -10.99 -23.76 -6.01
C ARG A 50 -9.85 -24.44 -5.23
N GLN A 51 -9.52 -25.68 -5.56
CA GLN A 51 -8.51 -26.44 -4.81
C GLN A 51 -7.09 -25.91 -5.08
N LEU A 52 -6.81 -25.50 -6.32
CA LEU A 52 -5.54 -24.88 -6.68
C LEU A 52 -5.33 -23.63 -5.82
N PHE A 53 -6.30 -22.71 -5.84
CA PHE A 53 -6.18 -21.43 -5.11
C PHE A 53 -6.07 -21.62 -3.59
N ARG A 54 -6.82 -22.57 -3.00
CA ARG A 54 -6.74 -22.85 -1.55
C ARG A 54 -5.36 -23.32 -1.09
N LYS A 55 -4.60 -23.97 -1.97
CA LYS A 55 -3.26 -24.48 -1.67
C LYS A 55 -2.18 -23.41 -1.84
N CYS A 56 -2.42 -22.38 -2.63
CA CYS A 56 -1.43 -21.35 -2.94
C CYS A 56 -0.82 -20.73 -1.69
N ASN A 57 0.47 -20.52 -1.71
CA ASN A 57 1.20 -19.66 -0.78
C ASN A 57 1.32 -18.23 -1.35
N GLY A 58 1.97 -17.32 -0.61
CA GLY A 58 2.11 -15.92 -1.02
C GLY A 58 2.81 -15.76 -2.36
N THR A 59 3.94 -16.40 -2.55
CA THR A 59 4.72 -16.30 -3.81
C THR A 59 3.96 -16.88 -5.00
N GLU A 60 3.26 -17.98 -4.83
CA GLU A 60 2.42 -18.55 -5.89
C GLU A 60 1.28 -17.58 -6.24
N MET A 61 0.70 -16.88 -5.25
CA MET A 61 -0.31 -15.86 -5.50
C MET A 61 0.22 -14.66 -6.26
N GLU A 62 1.45 -14.23 -6.01
CA GLU A 62 2.11 -13.16 -6.80
C GLU A 62 2.23 -13.56 -8.27
N HIS A 63 2.62 -14.81 -8.56
CA HIS A 63 2.70 -15.33 -9.93
C HIS A 63 1.33 -15.43 -10.61
N ILE A 64 0.29 -15.85 -9.86
CA ILE A 64 -1.08 -15.92 -10.39
C ILE A 64 -1.62 -14.51 -10.65
N ALA A 65 -1.35 -13.57 -9.75
CA ALA A 65 -1.72 -12.17 -9.93
C ALA A 65 -1.03 -11.57 -11.17
N LEU A 66 0.28 -11.82 -11.34
CA LEU A 66 1.01 -11.41 -12.54
C LEU A 66 0.37 -11.97 -13.81
N LYS A 67 0.03 -13.27 -13.80
CA LYS A 67 -0.64 -13.91 -14.95
C LYS A 67 -1.99 -13.23 -15.24
N ALA A 68 -2.83 -13.03 -14.23
CA ALA A 68 -4.13 -12.37 -14.39
C ALA A 68 -3.98 -10.98 -15.04
N LEU A 69 -3.05 -10.16 -14.51
CA LEU A 69 -2.76 -8.84 -15.05
C LEU A 69 -2.32 -8.90 -16.52
N LYS A 70 -1.43 -9.83 -16.88
CA LYS A 70 -0.99 -9.99 -18.26
C LYS A 70 -2.09 -10.47 -19.20
N ASP A 71 -2.96 -11.37 -18.74
CA ASP A 71 -4.06 -11.91 -19.54
C ASP A 71 -5.14 -10.86 -19.84
N VAL A 72 -5.37 -9.91 -18.94
CA VAL A 72 -6.37 -8.85 -19.15
C VAL A 72 -5.79 -7.59 -19.79
N ALA A 73 -4.48 -7.40 -19.76
CA ALA A 73 -3.82 -6.22 -20.35
C ALA A 73 -4.21 -5.93 -21.81
N PRO A 74 -4.36 -6.94 -22.72
CA PRO A 74 -4.79 -6.70 -24.09
C PRO A 74 -6.16 -6.04 -24.25
N GLN A 75 -6.99 -6.02 -23.19
CA GLN A 75 -8.30 -5.36 -23.17
C GLN A 75 -8.20 -3.89 -22.73
N THR A 76 -7.01 -3.38 -22.49
CA THR A 76 -6.73 -2.07 -21.91
C THR A 76 -5.62 -1.36 -22.67
N SER A 77 -5.28 -0.14 -22.25
CA SER A 77 -4.11 0.60 -22.76
C SER A 77 -2.77 0.13 -22.17
N PHE A 78 -2.76 -0.84 -21.24
CA PHE A 78 -1.56 -1.30 -20.56
C PHE A 78 -0.79 -2.33 -21.40
N CYS A 79 0.52 -2.10 -21.56
CA CYS A 79 1.39 -3.01 -22.31
C CYS A 79 1.82 -4.20 -21.45
N VAL A 80 1.62 -5.42 -21.94
CA VAL A 80 1.97 -6.67 -21.24
C VAL A 80 3.46 -6.72 -20.86
N ASP A 81 4.35 -6.19 -21.69
CA ASP A 81 5.80 -6.23 -21.45
C ASP A 81 6.24 -5.32 -20.28
N ASN A 82 5.41 -4.34 -19.94
CA ASN A 82 5.65 -3.43 -18.82
C ASN A 82 5.16 -3.97 -17.47
N ILE A 83 4.46 -5.12 -17.46
CA ILE A 83 3.93 -5.75 -16.25
C ILE A 83 4.93 -6.80 -15.78
N LYS A 84 5.58 -6.56 -14.63
CA LYS A 84 6.70 -7.38 -14.15
C LYS A 84 6.61 -7.62 -12.65
N LEU A 85 6.97 -8.84 -12.22
CA LEU A 85 7.29 -9.08 -10.81
C LEU A 85 8.52 -8.27 -10.43
N VAL A 86 8.47 -7.75 -9.23
CA VAL A 86 9.61 -7.06 -8.62
C VAL A 86 10.40 -8.08 -7.81
N SER A 87 11.68 -8.20 -8.11
CA SER A 87 12.55 -9.16 -7.44
C SER A 87 12.97 -8.70 -6.05
N GLY A 88 13.09 -9.63 -5.12
CA GLY A 88 13.59 -9.39 -3.77
C GLY A 88 12.54 -8.86 -2.80
N LEU A 89 12.98 -8.18 -1.74
CA LEU A 89 12.11 -7.63 -0.69
C LEU A 89 11.62 -6.20 -1.03
N HIS A 90 11.30 -5.95 -2.29
CA HIS A 90 10.81 -4.65 -2.73
C HIS A 90 9.28 -4.54 -2.61
N PHE A 91 8.81 -3.32 -2.52
CA PHE A 91 7.42 -2.95 -2.46
C PHE A 91 7.08 -2.02 -3.63
N PRO A 92 5.99 -2.23 -4.35
CA PRO A 92 5.06 -3.36 -4.29
C PRO A 92 5.58 -4.61 -5.03
N ASP A 93 4.84 -5.73 -4.98
CA ASP A 93 5.22 -7.03 -5.56
C ASP A 93 5.25 -7.04 -7.08
N ILE A 94 4.40 -6.22 -7.74
CA ILE A 94 4.30 -6.13 -9.20
C ILE A 94 4.37 -4.67 -9.61
N GLN A 95 5.22 -4.34 -10.58
CA GLN A 95 5.16 -3.09 -11.32
C GLN A 95 4.26 -3.29 -12.54
N ALA A 96 3.24 -2.43 -12.66
CA ALA A 96 2.24 -2.52 -13.71
C ALA A 96 2.24 -1.25 -14.56
N ALA A 97 3.22 -1.08 -15.38
CA ALA A 97 3.44 0.07 -16.29
C ALA A 97 3.68 1.43 -15.59
N GLY A 98 4.79 2.05 -15.89
CA GLY A 98 5.12 3.42 -15.44
C GLY A 98 5.11 3.54 -13.92
N HIS A 99 4.24 4.39 -13.40
CA HIS A 99 4.14 4.72 -11.97
C HIS A 99 3.12 3.86 -11.20
N PHE A 100 2.55 2.83 -11.82
CA PHE A 100 1.58 1.93 -11.18
C PHE A 100 2.23 0.66 -10.64
N GLY A 101 1.72 0.20 -9.51
CA GLY A 101 2.13 -1.05 -8.89
C GLY A 101 0.97 -1.79 -8.24
N VAL A 102 1.17 -3.10 -7.99
CA VAL A 102 0.20 -3.95 -7.32
C VAL A 102 0.89 -4.68 -6.19
N GLU A 103 0.38 -4.48 -4.99
CA GLU A 103 0.75 -5.25 -3.79
C GLU A 103 -0.20 -6.44 -3.68
N VAL A 104 0.35 -7.64 -3.57
CA VAL A 104 -0.42 -8.87 -3.49
C VAL A 104 -0.45 -9.37 -2.05
N LYS A 105 -1.65 -9.63 -1.55
CA LYS A 105 -1.82 -10.17 -0.20
C LYS A 105 -2.75 -11.36 -0.23
N SER A 106 -2.42 -12.41 0.51
CA SER A 106 -3.28 -13.57 0.63
C SER A 106 -3.45 -14.01 2.07
N THR A 107 -4.62 -14.57 2.38
CA THR A 107 -4.90 -15.21 3.66
C THR A 107 -5.65 -16.51 3.45
N LYS A 108 -5.37 -17.50 4.31
CA LYS A 108 -6.12 -18.76 4.36
C LYS A 108 -7.30 -18.72 5.32
N SER A 109 -7.48 -17.62 6.04
CA SER A 109 -8.67 -17.39 6.85
C SER A 109 -9.83 -16.86 6.00
N ASP A 110 -11.05 -16.99 6.51
CA ASP A 110 -12.23 -16.36 5.94
C ASP A 110 -12.34 -14.90 6.45
N SER A 111 -11.34 -14.10 6.10
CA SER A 111 -11.26 -12.71 6.54
C SER A 111 -10.66 -11.83 5.45
N TRP A 112 -11.18 -10.63 5.33
CA TRP A 112 -10.68 -9.58 4.45
C TRP A 112 -9.64 -8.67 5.11
N THR A 113 -9.03 -9.14 6.21
CA THR A 113 -8.05 -8.38 6.99
C THR A 113 -6.70 -9.07 7.00
N SER A 114 -5.63 -8.29 7.08
CA SER A 114 -4.25 -8.79 7.20
C SER A 114 -3.33 -7.71 7.75
N THR A 115 -2.10 -8.10 8.09
CA THR A 115 -1.00 -7.16 8.35
C THR A 115 -0.33 -6.79 7.03
N GLY A 116 -0.18 -5.48 6.79
CA GLY A 116 0.45 -4.92 5.60
C GLY A 116 1.96 -4.69 5.73
N SER A 117 2.49 -3.84 4.86
CA SER A 117 3.88 -3.41 4.86
C SER A 117 4.21 -2.48 6.04
N SER A 118 5.50 -2.20 6.24
CA SER A 118 5.94 -1.16 7.18
C SER A 118 5.45 0.22 6.70
N ILE A 119 5.10 1.10 7.65
CA ILE A 119 4.77 2.50 7.34
C ILE A 119 5.94 3.27 6.73
N VAL A 120 7.16 2.80 6.95
CA VAL A 120 8.37 3.44 6.41
C VAL A 120 8.47 3.24 4.90
N GLU A 121 8.01 2.08 4.40
CA GLU A 121 8.08 1.71 2.98
C GLU A 121 9.51 1.87 2.40
N SER A 122 10.54 1.53 3.19
CA SER A 122 11.94 1.71 2.83
C SER A 122 12.38 0.93 1.58
N THR A 123 11.63 -0.08 1.19
CA THR A 123 11.90 -0.92 0.01
C THR A 123 11.04 -0.53 -1.20
N ARG A 124 10.31 0.58 -1.12
CA ARG A 124 9.45 1.05 -2.20
C ARG A 124 10.25 1.39 -3.46
N ILE A 125 9.75 0.94 -4.61
CA ILE A 125 10.32 1.32 -5.90
C ILE A 125 10.05 2.82 -6.12
N PRO A 126 11.10 3.63 -6.41
CA PRO A 126 10.97 5.10 -6.48
C PRO A 126 9.92 5.60 -7.47
N ASP A 127 9.83 4.98 -8.64
CA ASP A 127 8.96 5.43 -9.73
C ASP A 127 7.50 5.05 -9.52
N VAL A 128 7.19 4.11 -8.60
CA VAL A 128 5.82 3.67 -8.35
C VAL A 128 5.14 4.60 -7.35
N SER A 129 4.19 5.41 -7.82
CA SER A 129 3.44 6.37 -7.01
C SER A 129 2.02 5.92 -6.70
N ARG A 130 1.39 5.12 -7.57
CA ARG A 130 0.04 4.59 -7.40
C ARG A 130 0.07 3.08 -7.21
N ILE A 131 -0.49 2.61 -6.11
CA ILE A 131 -0.50 1.19 -5.77
C ILE A 131 -1.95 0.73 -5.58
N TYR A 132 -2.24 -0.46 -6.09
CA TYR A 132 -3.46 -1.20 -5.77
C TYR A 132 -3.12 -2.40 -4.90
N MET A 133 -3.95 -2.66 -3.91
CA MET A 133 -3.98 -3.90 -3.17
C MET A 133 -4.76 -4.93 -3.98
N LEU A 134 -4.16 -6.06 -4.30
CA LEU A 134 -4.82 -7.27 -4.76
C LEU A 134 -4.85 -8.24 -3.59
N PHE A 135 -6.01 -8.44 -3.01
CA PHE A 135 -6.18 -9.29 -1.83
C PHE A 135 -6.90 -10.58 -2.19
N ALA A 136 -6.27 -11.71 -1.87
CA ALA A 136 -6.79 -13.06 -2.06
C ALA A 136 -7.26 -13.63 -0.71
N LYS A 137 -8.56 -13.74 -0.51
CA LYS A 137 -9.16 -14.48 0.58
C LYS A 137 -9.34 -15.94 0.15
N LEU A 138 -8.40 -16.81 0.52
CA LEU A 138 -8.35 -18.21 0.07
C LEU A 138 -9.16 -19.16 0.97
N GLY A 139 -9.57 -18.71 2.16
CA GLY A 139 -10.41 -19.43 3.10
C GLY A 139 -11.90 -19.23 2.84
N GLY A 140 -12.71 -19.74 3.77
CA GLY A 140 -14.18 -19.66 3.69
C GLY A 140 -14.81 -20.65 2.72
N GLU A 141 -16.01 -20.33 2.24
CA GLU A 141 -16.76 -21.20 1.32
C GLU A 141 -16.03 -21.35 -0.02
N LYS A 142 -15.48 -20.27 -0.54
CA LYS A 142 -14.72 -20.23 -1.78
C LYS A 142 -13.59 -19.20 -1.69
N PRO A 143 -12.52 -19.35 -2.50
CA PRO A 143 -11.56 -18.29 -2.69
C PRO A 143 -12.21 -17.09 -3.36
N GLU A 144 -11.89 -15.89 -2.89
CA GLU A 144 -12.42 -14.63 -3.41
C GLU A 144 -11.31 -13.59 -3.50
N PHE A 145 -11.42 -12.70 -4.48
CA PHE A 145 -10.42 -11.69 -4.77
C PHE A 145 -11.04 -10.29 -4.76
N ARG A 146 -10.30 -9.31 -4.24
CA ARG A 146 -10.66 -7.89 -4.30
C ARG A 146 -9.46 -7.04 -4.66
N CYS A 147 -9.68 -6.04 -5.51
CA CYS A 147 -8.70 -5.04 -5.88
C CYS A 147 -9.19 -3.65 -5.46
N ARG A 148 -8.39 -2.93 -4.66
CA ARG A 148 -8.73 -1.58 -4.19
C ARG A 148 -7.46 -0.70 -4.21
N PRO A 149 -7.58 0.63 -4.34
CA PRO A 149 -6.47 1.52 -4.07
C PRO A 149 -5.86 1.22 -2.70
N TYR A 150 -4.53 1.13 -2.64
CA TYR A 150 -3.79 0.65 -1.47
C TYR A 150 -4.14 1.43 -0.20
N GLU A 151 -4.09 2.76 -0.27
CA GLU A 151 -4.38 3.64 0.86
C GLU A 151 -5.81 3.51 1.39
N GLN A 152 -6.76 3.12 0.54
CA GLN A 152 -8.17 2.94 0.94
C GLN A 152 -8.39 1.67 1.76
N CYS A 153 -7.43 0.74 1.75
CA CYS A 153 -7.50 -0.51 2.51
C CYS A 153 -6.78 -0.41 3.86
N LEU A 154 -6.06 0.68 4.14
CA LEU A 154 -5.23 0.80 5.32
C LEU A 154 -6.06 1.33 6.49
N SER A 155 -6.54 0.42 7.33
CA SER A 155 -7.51 0.72 8.40
C SER A 155 -6.86 1.33 9.64
N ASN A 156 -5.65 0.90 9.98
CA ASN A 156 -4.97 1.28 11.21
C ASN A 156 -3.46 0.97 11.11
N ILE A 157 -2.72 1.23 12.19
CA ILE A 157 -1.30 0.88 12.31
C ILE A 157 -1.14 0.03 13.56
N ALA A 158 -0.57 -1.16 13.39
CA ALA A 158 -0.10 -1.98 14.50
C ALA A 158 1.39 -1.82 14.70
N VAL A 159 1.83 -1.85 15.95
CA VAL A 159 3.25 -1.86 16.28
C VAL A 159 3.59 -3.21 16.85
N THR A 160 4.37 -3.94 16.06
CA THR A 160 5.00 -5.19 16.46
C THR A 160 6.48 -4.94 16.71
N HIS A 161 7.37 -5.37 15.83
CA HIS A 161 8.79 -4.99 15.86
C HIS A 161 9.03 -3.64 15.16
N ALA A 162 8.16 -3.31 14.21
CA ALA A 162 8.11 -2.03 13.51
C ALA A 162 6.65 -1.66 13.26
N PRO A 163 6.31 -0.36 13.13
CA PRO A 163 4.97 0.06 12.77
C PRO A 163 4.58 -0.49 11.40
N ARG A 164 3.44 -1.20 11.32
CA ARG A 164 2.92 -1.79 10.09
C ARG A 164 1.47 -1.41 9.89
N TYR A 165 1.09 -1.22 8.65
CA TYR A 165 -0.30 -1.01 8.32
C TYR A 165 -1.13 -2.25 8.62
N LEU A 166 -2.38 -2.03 9.06
CA LEU A 166 -3.42 -3.06 9.09
C LEU A 166 -4.31 -2.87 7.87
N ILE A 167 -4.49 -3.94 7.13
CA ILE A 167 -5.32 -3.99 5.93
C ILE A 167 -6.72 -4.44 6.32
N ASP A 168 -7.73 -3.77 5.79
CA ASP A 168 -9.12 -4.19 5.80
C ASP A 168 -9.77 -3.83 4.45
N MET A 169 -10.09 -4.85 3.67
CA MET A 169 -10.69 -4.69 2.35
C MET A 169 -12.17 -4.29 2.39
N ASN A 170 -12.81 -4.33 3.57
CA ASN A 170 -14.21 -3.90 3.75
C ASN A 170 -14.31 -2.41 4.13
N LEU A 171 -13.20 -1.73 4.37
CA LEU A 171 -13.19 -0.40 4.96
C LEU A 171 -14.07 0.60 4.19
N ALA A 172 -13.89 0.67 2.87
CA ALA A 172 -14.68 1.54 2.01
C ALA A 172 -16.15 1.08 1.91
N ASP A 173 -16.39 -0.22 1.86
CA ASP A 173 -17.75 -0.79 1.78
C ASP A 173 -18.54 -0.49 3.06
N ASN A 174 -17.88 -0.42 4.21
CA ASN A 174 -18.46 -0.05 5.51
C ASN A 174 -18.60 1.47 5.71
N GLY A 175 -18.10 2.29 4.80
CA GLY A 175 -18.05 3.75 4.96
C GLY A 175 -17.12 4.20 6.08
N GLU A 176 -16.12 3.38 6.41
CA GLU A 176 -15.14 3.69 7.45
C GLU A 176 -13.94 4.47 6.88
N LYS A 177 -13.39 5.35 7.71
CA LYS A 177 -12.19 6.13 7.35
C LYS A 177 -10.95 5.26 7.36
N ASN A 178 -10.09 5.45 6.36
CA ASN A 178 -8.73 4.89 6.37
C ASN A 178 -7.84 5.61 7.40
N ILE A 179 -6.64 5.09 7.63
CA ILE A 179 -5.72 5.65 8.65
C ILE A 179 -5.29 7.07 8.32
N PHE A 180 -5.14 7.43 7.06
CA PHE A 180 -4.70 8.77 6.65
C PHE A 180 -5.81 9.80 6.88
N GLU A 181 -7.04 9.47 6.57
CA GLU A 181 -8.22 10.30 6.92
C GLU A 181 -8.39 10.46 8.43
N LYS A 182 -8.10 9.39 9.21
CA LYS A 182 -8.10 9.46 10.69
C LYS A 182 -6.99 10.36 11.23
N MET A 183 -5.82 10.35 10.59
CA MET A 183 -4.67 11.22 10.93
C MET A 183 -4.80 12.63 10.36
N SER A 184 -5.78 12.88 9.48
CA SER A 184 -5.94 14.15 8.73
C SER A 184 -4.69 14.52 7.91
N VAL A 185 -4.09 13.52 7.27
CA VAL A 185 -2.94 13.66 6.37
C VAL A 185 -3.23 12.94 5.06
N ASP A 186 -2.75 13.50 3.96
CA ASP A 186 -2.81 12.84 2.66
C ASP A 186 -1.75 11.74 2.55
N TYR A 187 -2.09 10.59 1.93
CA TYR A 187 -1.17 9.47 1.76
C TYR A 187 0.07 9.85 0.95
N ASP A 188 -0.10 10.58 -0.16
CA ASP A 188 1.03 10.99 -1.00
C ASP A 188 1.99 11.90 -0.23
N THR A 189 1.46 12.79 0.61
CA THR A 189 2.26 13.60 1.53
C THR A 189 2.96 12.73 2.57
N PHE A 190 2.21 11.83 3.24
CA PHE A 190 2.76 10.99 4.30
C PHE A 190 3.88 10.06 3.80
N ARG A 191 3.70 9.42 2.63
CA ARG A 191 4.70 8.49 2.08
C ARG A 191 6.05 9.15 1.75
N LEU A 192 6.05 10.46 1.48
CA LEU A 192 7.25 11.24 1.16
C LEU A 192 7.98 11.78 2.39
N LEU A 193 7.38 11.68 3.58
CA LEU A 193 8.03 12.07 4.82
C LEU A 193 9.22 11.16 5.13
N GLU A 194 10.22 11.73 5.80
CA GLU A 194 11.29 10.96 6.40
C GLU A 194 10.76 10.00 7.47
N GLU A 195 11.46 8.89 7.71
CA GLU A 195 11.07 7.85 8.67
C GLU A 195 10.69 8.42 10.05
N LYS A 196 11.53 9.32 10.57
CA LYS A 196 11.32 9.98 11.86
C LYS A 196 10.01 10.78 11.88
N GLU A 197 9.70 11.45 10.79
CA GLU A 197 8.49 12.26 10.66
C GLU A 197 7.23 11.38 10.56
N LYS A 198 7.31 10.27 9.81
CA LYS A 198 6.24 9.26 9.75
C LYS A 198 5.91 8.73 11.14
N ILE A 199 6.94 8.29 11.88
CA ILE A 199 6.80 7.77 13.24
C ILE A 199 6.19 8.83 14.17
N ASN A 200 6.65 10.08 14.10
CA ASN A 200 6.12 11.17 14.91
C ASN A 200 4.67 11.50 14.58
N SER A 201 4.26 11.45 13.32
CA SER A 201 2.88 11.68 12.91
C SER A 201 1.95 10.60 13.47
N VAL A 202 2.36 9.34 13.41
CA VAL A 202 1.62 8.22 14.00
C VAL A 202 1.52 8.35 15.52
N ARG A 203 2.60 8.72 16.19
CA ARG A 203 2.61 8.97 17.64
C ARG A 203 1.60 10.05 18.05
N LYS A 204 1.65 11.20 17.37
CA LYS A 204 0.71 12.32 17.63
C LYS A 204 -0.75 11.86 17.49
N TYR A 205 -1.04 11.09 16.44
CA TYR A 205 -2.37 10.55 16.24
C TYR A 205 -2.82 9.67 17.39
N TYR A 206 -2.02 8.68 17.81
CA TYR A 206 -2.40 7.79 18.90
C TYR A 206 -2.47 8.48 20.26
N MET A 207 -1.59 9.43 20.54
CA MET A 207 -1.67 10.25 21.75
C MET A 207 -2.99 11.01 21.82
N HIS A 208 -3.42 11.61 20.71
CA HIS A 208 -4.70 12.33 20.64
C HIS A 208 -5.89 11.37 20.78
N ALA A 209 -5.89 10.27 20.04
CA ALA A 209 -6.96 9.27 20.07
C ALA A 209 -7.12 8.61 21.45
N ASN A 210 -6.03 8.37 22.17
CA ASN A 210 -6.07 7.82 23.52
C ASN A 210 -6.58 8.83 24.55
N ARG A 211 -6.22 10.11 24.44
CA ARG A 211 -6.76 11.18 25.29
C ARG A 211 -8.27 11.33 25.15
N THR A 212 -8.77 11.29 23.92
CA THR A 212 -10.22 11.42 23.67
C THR A 212 -11.03 10.22 24.16
N LYS A 213 -10.40 9.04 24.24
CA LYS A 213 -11.03 7.81 24.77
C LYS A 213 -10.89 7.63 26.28
N GLY A 214 -10.26 8.59 26.98
CA GLY A 214 -10.00 8.50 28.42
C GLY A 214 -9.05 7.39 28.85
N LYS A 215 -8.33 6.78 27.90
CA LYS A 215 -7.31 5.76 28.17
C LYS A 215 -5.95 6.43 28.26
N TYR A 216 -5.40 6.49 29.47
CA TYR A 216 -4.09 7.10 29.73
C TYR A 216 -2.91 6.16 29.52
N GLU A 217 -3.13 4.89 29.21
CA GLU A 217 -2.06 3.95 28.94
C GLU A 217 -1.50 4.19 27.54
N MET A 218 -0.36 4.84 27.49
CA MET A 218 0.42 4.95 26.27
C MET A 218 1.01 3.57 25.96
N PRO A 219 0.88 3.08 24.71
CA PRO A 219 1.62 1.89 24.31
C PRO A 219 3.11 2.08 24.61
N TRP A 220 3.76 1.05 25.16
CA TRP A 220 5.17 1.09 25.56
C TRP A 220 6.14 1.62 24.49
N TRP A 221 5.78 1.45 23.21
CA TRP A 221 6.56 1.91 22.06
C TRP A 221 6.40 3.42 21.78
N MET A 222 5.45 4.08 22.38
CA MET A 222 5.27 5.51 22.17
C MET A 222 6.31 6.37 22.89
N GLY A 223 6.95 5.87 23.95
CA GLY A 223 7.94 6.63 24.71
C GLY A 223 7.50 8.02 25.14
N ASP A 224 8.36 8.76 25.80
CA ASP A 224 8.11 10.17 26.06
C ASP A 224 8.14 10.94 24.73
N ALA A 225 7.13 11.79 24.47
CA ALA A 225 7.00 12.53 23.20
C ALA A 225 8.21 13.45 22.91
N ASN A 226 9.04 13.70 23.92
CA ASN A 226 10.26 14.47 23.85
C ASN A 226 11.53 13.63 23.63
N THR A 227 11.44 12.30 23.68
CA THR A 227 12.60 11.45 23.44
C THR A 227 12.84 11.32 21.93
N GLU A 228 14.00 11.74 21.46
CA GLU A 228 14.46 11.41 20.12
C GLU A 228 14.62 9.90 19.99
N VAL A 229 13.66 9.25 19.33
CA VAL A 229 13.75 7.81 19.07
C VAL A 229 14.36 7.64 17.70
N SER A 230 15.58 7.11 17.67
CA SER A 230 16.15 6.55 16.46
C SER A 230 15.46 5.22 16.15
N SER A 231 15.39 4.84 14.88
CA SER A 231 14.86 3.55 14.42
C SER A 231 15.49 2.34 15.12
N SER A 232 16.73 2.49 15.62
CA SER A 232 17.45 1.48 16.39
C SER A 232 16.88 1.23 17.78
N THR A 233 16.13 2.16 18.37
CA THR A 233 15.58 1.99 19.73
C THR A 233 14.31 1.12 19.75
N VAL A 234 13.65 0.93 18.61
CA VAL A 234 12.50 0.03 18.48
C VAL A 234 12.93 -1.44 18.35
N SER A 235 14.20 -1.67 18.03
CA SER A 235 14.73 -3.01 17.69
C SER A 235 15.18 -3.88 18.90
N TYR A 236 15.28 -3.35 20.11
CA TYR A 236 15.96 -4.02 21.23
C TYR A 236 15.18 -4.15 22.54
N THR A 237 13.90 -4.48 22.47
CA THR A 237 13.27 -5.02 23.67
C THR A 237 12.80 -6.46 23.42
N HIS A 238 13.75 -7.39 23.33
CA HIS A 238 13.47 -8.76 23.69
C HIS A 238 13.21 -8.80 25.20
N LEU A 239 11.95 -8.78 25.56
CA LEU A 239 11.53 -9.24 26.88
C LEU A 239 11.70 -10.76 26.91
N THR A 240 12.78 -11.21 27.55
CA THR A 240 12.80 -12.51 28.19
C THR A 240 11.77 -12.44 29.32
N LEU A 241 10.63 -13.04 29.12
CA LEU A 241 9.71 -13.37 30.22
C LEU A 241 10.29 -14.51 31.01
N PRO A 242 10.16 -14.49 32.37
CA PRO A 242 10.60 -15.55 33.24
C PRO A 242 9.78 -16.83 33.04
#